data_2d67812ab0b4046af53bf63935742bf1
#
_entry.id   2d67812ab0b4046af53bf63935742bf1
#
_cell.length_a   1.000
_cell.length_b   1.000
_cell.length_c   1.000
_cell.angle_alpha   90.00
_cell.angle_beta   90.00
_cell.angle_gamma   90.00
#
_symmetry.space_group_name_H-M   'P 1'
#
loop_
_entity.id
_entity.type
_entity.pdbx_description
1 polymer ?
#
loop_
_entity_poly.entity_id
_entity_poly.type
_entity_poly.pdbx_seq_one_letter_code
_entity_poly.pdbx_strand_id
1 'polypeptide(L)'
;MVMSGIIGDNFFIPSLFILSMFLAFFFRKRIVRKILFLEFDENVKNLAPRDFFYSILKMEKSIKSFYLAEILFLLADILFILFGGYAMYLERLELSKKYSYLLISPASFVLDHLTLPIILWVIMFFLLLLTLFMIKKEKKRVSDMLNYLNKYNILNSAKTDFFNSDKIIKSEVILQSDIKLGDKYLFSIYTAYILPYSWIKDVKIEKVHGRGGSGGFYYLNFTLNKSFNPVRIFFAKKETAEQVKKFLLKKAFY
;
A
#
# COMPACT_ATOMS: atom_id res chain seq x y z
N MET A 1 -15.17 35.77 12.88
CA MET A 1 -15.78 35.77 11.54
C MET A 1 -15.02 34.95 10.47
N VAL A 2 -13.73 34.71 10.60
CA VAL A 2 -12.94 33.89 9.62
C VAL A 2 -13.06 32.39 9.86
N MET A 3 -13.30 31.92 11.09
CA MET A 3 -13.46 30.48 11.39
C MET A 3 -14.82 29.90 10.98
N SER A 4 -15.89 30.69 10.92
CA SER A 4 -17.22 30.21 10.50
C SER A 4 -17.29 29.76 9.04
N GLY A 5 -16.44 30.33 8.16
CA GLY A 5 -16.37 29.91 6.76
C GLY A 5 -15.68 28.56 6.54
N ILE A 6 -14.69 28.19 7.38
CA ILE A 6 -13.95 26.93 7.27
C ILE A 6 -14.74 25.76 7.88
N ILE A 7 -15.54 26.03 8.88
CA ILE A 7 -16.37 25.03 9.58
C ILE A 7 -17.64 24.68 8.79
N GLY A 8 -18.08 25.56 7.90
CA GLY A 8 -19.26 25.34 7.04
C GLY A 8 -19.09 24.35 5.90
N ASP A 9 -17.86 24.04 5.50
CA ASP A 9 -17.60 23.11 4.41
C ASP A 9 -17.46 21.67 4.94
N ASN A 10 -18.58 20.94 4.93
CA ASN A 10 -18.62 19.49 5.20
C ASN A 10 -17.65 18.66 4.30
N PHE A 11 -16.97 19.31 3.34
CA PHE A 11 -16.02 18.72 2.41
C PHE A 11 -14.55 18.80 2.87
N PHE A 12 -14.22 19.57 3.90
CA PHE A 12 -12.83 19.76 4.32
C PHE A 12 -12.17 18.44 4.76
N ILE A 13 -12.81 17.72 5.68
CA ILE A 13 -12.27 16.44 6.19
C ILE A 13 -12.20 15.35 5.10
N PRO A 14 -13.25 15.12 4.27
CA PRO A 14 -13.15 14.20 3.14
C PRO A 14 -12.07 14.59 2.13
N SER A 15 -11.87 15.85 1.84
CA SER A 15 -10.82 16.34 0.93
C SER A 15 -9.42 16.08 1.50
N LEU A 16 -9.21 16.31 2.79
CA LEU A 16 -7.97 16.02 3.48
C LEU A 16 -7.67 14.51 3.45
N PHE A 17 -8.68 13.67 3.64
CA PHE A 17 -8.55 12.22 3.53
C PHE A 17 -8.09 11.79 2.12
N ILE A 18 -8.77 12.26 1.08
CA ILE A 18 -8.43 11.93 -0.31
C ILE A 18 -7.00 12.38 -0.64
N LEU A 19 -6.64 13.61 -0.25
CA LEU A 19 -5.29 14.15 -0.45
C LEU A 19 -4.22 13.31 0.26
N SER A 20 -4.45 12.94 1.52
CA SER A 20 -3.51 12.13 2.30
C SER A 20 -3.26 10.77 1.66
N MET A 21 -4.31 10.11 1.18
CA MET A 21 -4.23 8.84 0.46
C MET A 21 -3.48 8.97 -0.87
N PHE A 22 -3.76 10.02 -1.64
CA PHE A 22 -3.07 10.30 -2.89
C PHE A 22 -1.55 10.50 -2.67
N LEU A 23 -1.18 11.31 -1.69
CA LEU A 23 0.23 11.52 -1.31
C LEU A 23 0.90 10.23 -0.87
N ALA A 24 0.21 9.40 -0.07
CA ALA A 24 0.73 8.13 0.37
C ALA A 24 1.04 7.17 -0.80
N PHE A 25 0.14 7.09 -1.80
CA PHE A 25 0.38 6.32 -3.03
C PHE A 25 1.57 6.84 -3.82
N PHE A 26 1.68 8.15 -3.97
CA PHE A 26 2.78 8.79 -4.70
C PHE A 26 4.14 8.48 -4.06
N PHE A 27 4.27 8.67 -2.74
CA PHE A 27 5.50 8.39 -2.01
C PHE A 27 5.87 6.91 -2.04
N ARG A 28 4.89 6.02 -1.88
CA ARG A 28 5.11 4.59 -1.99
C ARG A 28 5.69 4.21 -3.35
N LYS A 29 5.09 4.68 -4.44
CA LYS A 29 5.57 4.40 -5.80
C LYS A 29 7.01 4.88 -5.99
N ARG A 30 7.34 6.06 -5.45
CA ARG A 30 8.71 6.61 -5.48
C ARG A 30 9.71 5.72 -4.73
N ILE A 31 9.36 5.23 -3.54
CA ILE A 31 10.22 4.35 -2.74
C ILE A 31 10.49 3.03 -3.47
N VAL A 32 9.44 2.37 -3.98
CA VAL A 32 9.58 1.12 -4.74
C VAL A 32 10.46 1.32 -5.97
N ARG A 33 10.24 2.40 -6.71
CA ARG A 33 11.06 2.74 -7.89
C ARG A 33 12.54 2.87 -7.53
N LYS A 34 12.88 3.60 -6.46
CA LYS A 34 14.27 3.72 -5.98
C LYS A 34 14.91 2.36 -5.72
N ILE A 35 14.17 1.42 -5.12
CA ILE A 35 14.67 0.07 -4.85
C ILE A 35 14.94 -0.69 -6.16
N LEU A 36 14.02 -0.64 -7.10
CA LEU A 36 14.15 -1.35 -8.40
C LEU A 36 15.31 -0.80 -9.25
N PHE A 37 15.57 0.51 -9.18
CA PHE A 37 16.68 1.17 -9.89
C PHE A 37 18.00 1.18 -9.10
N LEU A 38 18.09 0.42 -8.00
CA LEU A 38 19.29 0.30 -7.17
C LEU A 38 19.76 1.63 -6.52
N GLU A 39 18.83 2.58 -6.35
CA GLU A 39 19.09 3.89 -5.71
C GLU A 39 19.04 3.76 -4.18
N PHE A 40 19.94 2.99 -3.57
CA PHE A 40 20.06 2.86 -2.12
C PHE A 40 21.52 2.95 -1.66
N ASP A 41 21.70 3.19 -0.37
CA ASP A 41 22.99 3.43 0.24
C ASP A 41 23.96 2.25 0.06
N GLU A 42 25.25 2.54 -0.06
CA GLU A 42 26.32 1.56 -0.16
C GLU A 42 26.29 0.52 0.99
N ASN A 43 25.96 0.97 2.20
CA ASN A 43 25.82 0.09 3.36
C ASN A 43 24.77 -1.01 3.14
N VAL A 44 23.69 -0.72 2.41
CA VAL A 44 22.65 -1.70 2.08
C VAL A 44 23.16 -2.66 1.01
N LYS A 45 23.94 -2.19 0.04
CA LYS A 45 24.51 -3.03 -1.01
C LYS A 45 25.46 -4.08 -0.44
N ASN A 46 26.24 -3.72 0.60
CA ASN A 46 27.25 -4.56 1.21
C ASN A 46 26.72 -5.58 2.23
N LEU A 47 25.42 -5.51 2.58
CA LEU A 47 24.80 -6.47 3.50
C LEU A 47 24.91 -7.92 2.97
N ALA A 48 24.96 -8.89 3.88
CA ALA A 48 24.80 -10.30 3.53
C ALA A 48 23.51 -10.52 2.71
N PRO A 49 23.44 -11.46 1.77
CA PRO A 49 22.32 -11.60 0.84
C PRO A 49 20.95 -11.68 1.50
N ARG A 50 20.84 -12.40 2.61
CA ARG A 50 19.61 -12.50 3.39
C ARG A 50 19.19 -11.13 3.95
N ASP A 51 20.13 -10.42 4.56
CA ASP A 51 19.86 -9.13 5.21
C ASP A 51 19.62 -8.04 4.17
N PHE A 52 20.31 -8.11 3.03
CA PHE A 52 20.05 -7.28 1.87
C PHE A 52 18.57 -7.40 1.43
N PHE A 53 18.13 -8.61 1.10
CA PHE A 53 16.75 -8.82 0.67
C PHE A 53 15.73 -8.48 1.78
N TYR A 54 16.03 -8.85 3.02
CA TYR A 54 15.17 -8.45 4.14
C TYR A 54 15.06 -6.93 4.25
N SER A 55 16.14 -6.20 4.03
CA SER A 55 16.16 -4.73 4.06
C SER A 55 15.32 -4.10 2.96
N ILE A 56 15.37 -4.61 1.72
CA ILE A 56 14.66 -4.01 0.58
C ILE A 56 13.21 -4.49 0.45
N LEU A 57 12.90 -5.72 0.89
CA LEU A 57 11.57 -6.33 0.78
C LEU A 57 10.66 -6.02 1.97
N LYS A 58 11.13 -5.33 3.00
CA LYS A 58 10.28 -4.94 4.15
C LYS A 58 9.09 -4.13 3.70
N MET A 59 7.89 -4.64 3.93
CA MET A 59 6.65 -3.94 3.65
C MET A 59 6.58 -2.56 4.34
N GLU A 60 7.15 -2.46 5.54
CA GLU A 60 7.24 -1.20 6.30
C GLU A 60 7.83 -0.05 5.47
N LYS A 61 8.86 -0.33 4.65
CA LYS A 61 9.45 0.69 3.77
C LYS A 61 8.49 1.14 2.67
N SER A 62 7.76 0.20 2.06
CA SER A 62 6.88 0.50 0.94
C SER A 62 5.55 1.13 1.34
N ILE A 63 5.10 0.93 2.58
CA ILE A 63 3.83 1.47 3.09
C ILE A 63 4.00 2.49 4.22
N LYS A 64 5.25 2.82 4.59
CA LYS A 64 5.52 3.84 5.63
C LYS A 64 4.76 5.14 5.40
N SER A 65 4.65 5.58 4.15
CA SER A 65 3.89 6.77 3.78
C SER A 65 2.39 6.63 4.04
N PHE A 66 1.84 5.41 3.92
CA PHE A 66 0.43 5.15 4.19
C PHE A 66 0.10 5.29 5.66
N TYR A 67 0.74 4.52 6.53
CA TYR A 67 0.41 4.58 7.95
C TYR A 67 0.79 5.93 8.57
N LEU A 68 1.80 6.64 8.03
CA LEU A 68 2.10 8.00 8.45
C LEU A 68 0.96 8.96 8.08
N ALA A 69 0.42 8.84 6.86
CA ALA A 69 -0.74 9.63 6.43
C ALA A 69 -1.98 9.31 7.28
N GLU A 70 -2.23 8.03 7.60
CA GLU A 70 -3.32 7.60 8.48
C GLU A 70 -3.19 8.21 9.88
N ILE A 71 -2.00 8.18 10.47
CA ILE A 71 -1.74 8.81 11.79
C ILE A 71 -1.95 10.32 11.75
N LEU A 72 -1.41 11.00 10.74
CA LEU A 72 -1.56 12.45 10.59
C LEU A 72 -3.03 12.84 10.41
N PHE A 73 -3.77 12.06 9.61
CA PHE A 73 -5.20 12.27 9.45
C PHE A 73 -5.96 12.09 10.77
N LEU A 74 -5.71 11.01 11.51
CA LEU A 74 -6.36 10.76 12.81
C LEU A 74 -6.09 11.87 13.81
N LEU A 75 -4.86 12.40 13.86
CA LEU A 75 -4.51 13.54 14.71
C LEU A 75 -5.22 14.82 14.28
N ALA A 76 -5.24 15.12 12.98
CA ALA A 76 -5.90 16.32 12.46
C ALA A 76 -7.42 16.26 12.69
N ASP A 77 -8.03 15.11 12.46
CA ASP A 77 -9.48 14.92 12.60
C ASP A 77 -9.91 14.99 14.07
N ILE A 78 -9.17 14.37 15.01
CA ILE A 78 -9.50 14.49 16.45
C ILE A 78 -9.33 15.92 16.95
N LEU A 79 -8.31 16.65 16.48
CA LEU A 79 -8.17 18.07 16.82
C LEU A 79 -9.34 18.88 16.29
N PHE A 80 -9.79 18.60 15.06
CA PHE A 80 -10.98 19.24 14.48
C PHE A 80 -12.25 18.93 15.30
N ILE A 81 -12.47 17.67 15.69
CA ILE A 81 -13.61 17.26 16.54
C ILE A 81 -13.59 18.01 17.88
N LEU A 82 -12.44 18.07 18.53
CA LEU A 82 -12.33 18.71 19.85
C LEU A 82 -12.47 20.23 19.78
N PHE A 83 -11.64 20.88 18.97
CA PHE A 83 -11.61 22.34 18.92
C PHE A 83 -12.78 22.92 18.13
N GLY A 84 -13.11 22.32 16.97
CA GLY A 84 -14.25 22.73 16.17
C GLY A 84 -15.57 22.48 16.89
N GLY A 85 -15.72 21.32 17.52
CA GLY A 85 -16.89 20.99 18.34
C GLY A 85 -17.08 21.93 19.50
N TYR A 86 -15.99 22.25 20.22
CA TYR A 86 -16.05 23.21 21.32
C TYR A 86 -16.45 24.62 20.86
N ALA A 87 -15.86 25.11 19.76
CA ALA A 87 -16.21 26.41 19.19
C ALA A 87 -17.68 26.48 18.76
N MET A 88 -18.17 25.46 18.05
CA MET A 88 -19.59 25.36 17.66
C MET A 88 -20.52 25.30 18.86
N TYR A 89 -20.13 24.58 19.92
CA TYR A 89 -20.92 24.52 21.15
C TYR A 89 -21.07 25.89 21.81
N LEU A 90 -19.98 26.65 21.96
CA LEU A 90 -20.02 28.00 22.54
C LEU A 90 -20.87 28.96 21.71
N GLU A 91 -20.69 28.99 20.39
CA GLU A 91 -21.46 29.81 19.50
C GLU A 91 -22.97 29.50 19.61
N ARG A 92 -23.32 28.19 19.63
CA ARG A 92 -24.73 27.78 19.75
C ARG A 92 -25.32 28.08 21.12
N LEU A 93 -24.49 27.99 22.19
CA LEU A 93 -24.88 28.34 23.55
C LEU A 93 -25.24 29.85 23.65
N GLU A 94 -24.42 30.72 23.06
CA GLU A 94 -24.72 32.17 23.01
C GLU A 94 -25.99 32.45 22.23
N LEU A 95 -26.18 31.83 21.07
CA LEU A 95 -27.40 31.95 20.30
C LEU A 95 -28.64 31.47 21.05
N SER A 96 -28.54 30.37 21.80
CA SER A 96 -29.68 29.86 22.59
C SER A 96 -30.06 30.76 23.74
N LYS A 97 -29.10 31.48 24.33
CA LYS A 97 -29.37 32.52 25.34
C LYS A 97 -30.06 33.74 24.75
N LYS A 98 -29.69 34.11 23.52
CA LYS A 98 -30.24 35.28 22.83
C LYS A 98 -31.64 35.03 22.24
N TYR A 99 -31.88 33.79 21.78
CA TYR A 99 -33.09 33.38 21.10
C TYR A 99 -33.72 32.17 21.78
N SER A 100 -34.65 32.40 22.71
CA SER A 100 -35.31 31.36 23.53
C SER A 100 -36.14 30.34 22.74
N TYR A 101 -36.41 30.60 21.46
CA TYR A 101 -37.20 29.74 20.57
C TYR A 101 -36.36 28.66 19.84
N LEU A 102 -35.06 28.58 20.09
CA LEU A 102 -34.24 27.54 19.48
C LEU A 102 -34.57 26.17 20.07
N LEU A 103 -35.22 25.32 19.28
CA LEU A 103 -35.70 23.99 19.69
C LEU A 103 -34.57 22.96 19.85
N ILE A 104 -33.44 23.14 19.14
CA ILE A 104 -32.32 22.19 19.15
C ILE A 104 -31.31 22.60 20.20
N SER A 105 -30.98 21.68 21.12
CA SER A 105 -29.97 21.92 22.14
C SER A 105 -28.58 22.13 21.50
N PRO A 106 -27.69 22.95 22.13
CA PRO A 106 -26.33 23.15 21.62
C PRO A 106 -25.56 21.83 21.43
N ALA A 107 -25.71 20.88 22.34
CA ALA A 107 -25.06 19.58 22.24
C ALA A 107 -25.55 18.74 21.05
N SER A 108 -26.87 18.67 20.83
CA SER A 108 -27.43 17.94 19.68
C SER A 108 -26.97 18.55 18.37
N PHE A 109 -26.96 19.88 18.28
CA PHE A 109 -26.47 20.57 17.08
C PHE A 109 -25.03 20.23 16.75
N VAL A 110 -24.15 20.23 17.75
CA VAL A 110 -22.73 19.88 17.57
C VAL A 110 -22.56 18.42 17.16
N LEU A 111 -23.29 17.50 17.79
CA LEU A 111 -23.22 16.08 17.44
C LEU A 111 -23.65 15.82 16.00
N ASP A 112 -24.72 16.45 15.54
CA ASP A 112 -25.17 16.31 14.15
C ASP A 112 -24.09 16.76 13.15
N HIS A 113 -23.42 17.89 13.43
CA HIS A 113 -22.37 18.42 12.56
C HIS A 113 -21.08 17.60 12.62
N LEU A 114 -20.76 16.97 13.75
CA LEU A 114 -19.56 16.16 13.92
C LEU A 114 -19.77 14.68 13.57
N THR A 115 -20.97 14.26 13.22
CA THR A 115 -21.27 12.85 12.90
C THR A 115 -20.35 12.30 11.81
N LEU A 116 -20.18 13.03 10.70
CA LEU A 116 -19.31 12.60 9.60
C LEU A 116 -17.82 12.54 9.99
N PRO A 117 -17.22 13.58 10.60
CA PRO A 117 -15.87 13.50 11.15
C PRO A 117 -15.67 12.30 12.09
N ILE A 118 -16.57 12.08 13.05
CA ILE A 118 -16.48 10.95 13.98
C ILE A 118 -16.50 9.60 13.24
N ILE A 119 -17.39 9.42 12.28
CA ILE A 119 -17.45 8.19 11.48
C ILE A 119 -16.15 7.99 10.70
N LEU A 120 -15.61 9.03 10.07
CA LEU A 120 -14.35 8.95 9.34
C LEU A 120 -13.17 8.63 10.25
N TRP A 121 -13.13 9.23 11.44
CA TRP A 121 -12.11 8.90 12.44
C TRP A 121 -12.15 7.42 12.83
N VAL A 122 -13.33 6.88 13.11
CA VAL A 122 -13.51 5.44 13.44
C VAL A 122 -13.05 4.55 12.30
N ILE A 123 -13.45 4.85 11.06
CA ILE A 123 -13.05 4.08 9.88
C ILE A 123 -11.52 4.11 9.72
N MET A 124 -10.90 5.29 9.83
CA MET A 124 -9.45 5.44 9.70
C MET A 124 -8.69 4.74 10.81
N PHE A 125 -9.21 4.75 12.03
CA PHE A 125 -8.62 4.01 13.14
C PHE A 125 -8.59 2.49 12.86
N PHE A 126 -9.68 1.92 12.36
CA PHE A 126 -9.73 0.51 11.96
C PHE A 126 -8.82 0.21 10.77
N LEU A 127 -8.71 1.11 9.79
CA LEU A 127 -7.77 0.97 8.68
C LEU A 127 -6.32 0.97 9.16
N LEU A 128 -5.96 1.83 10.11
CA LEU A 128 -4.62 1.83 10.73
C LEU A 128 -4.32 0.50 11.42
N LEU A 129 -5.25 -0.03 12.22
CA LEU A 129 -5.09 -1.34 12.85
C LEU A 129 -4.90 -2.46 11.81
N LEU A 130 -5.68 -2.44 10.73
CA LEU A 130 -5.56 -3.40 9.63
C LEU A 130 -4.19 -3.27 8.93
N THR A 131 -3.73 -2.06 8.67
CA THR A 131 -2.42 -1.77 8.08
C THR A 131 -1.29 -2.36 8.95
N LEU A 132 -1.32 -2.12 10.26
CA LEU A 132 -0.33 -2.66 11.21
C LEU A 132 -0.36 -4.20 11.25
N PHE A 133 -1.56 -4.80 11.24
CA PHE A 133 -1.70 -6.26 11.18
C PHE A 133 -1.12 -6.84 9.88
N MET A 134 -1.39 -6.21 8.74
CA MET A 134 -0.85 -6.63 7.44
C MET A 134 0.67 -6.51 7.40
N ILE A 135 1.27 -5.46 7.96
CA ILE A 135 2.72 -5.31 8.08
C ILE A 135 3.32 -6.49 8.86
N LYS A 136 2.74 -6.82 10.02
CA LYS A 136 3.23 -7.92 10.86
C LYS A 136 3.16 -9.26 10.13
N LYS A 137 2.04 -9.54 9.46
CA LYS A 137 1.83 -10.77 8.67
C LYS A 137 2.83 -10.86 7.52
N GLU A 138 3.01 -9.77 6.77
CA GLU A 138 3.91 -9.73 5.62
C GLU A 138 5.37 -9.84 6.04
N LYS A 139 5.77 -9.23 7.15
CA LYS A 139 7.11 -9.36 7.73
C LYS A 139 7.46 -10.82 8.04
N LYS A 140 6.51 -11.55 8.64
CA LYS A 140 6.67 -13.00 8.89
C LYS A 140 6.82 -13.76 7.56
N ARG A 141 5.93 -13.50 6.60
CA ARG A 141 5.95 -14.17 5.28
C ARG A 141 7.28 -13.95 4.53
N VAL A 142 7.80 -12.70 4.54
CA VAL A 142 9.08 -12.37 3.91
C VAL A 142 10.22 -13.09 4.62
N SER A 143 10.23 -13.10 5.96
CA SER A 143 11.26 -13.83 6.73
C SER A 143 11.25 -15.32 6.43
N ASP A 144 10.07 -15.94 6.39
CA ASP A 144 9.91 -17.37 6.09
C ASP A 144 10.37 -17.68 4.64
N MET A 145 10.03 -16.82 3.68
CA MET A 145 10.49 -16.92 2.30
C MET A 145 12.03 -16.86 2.22
N LEU A 146 12.64 -15.87 2.87
CA LEU A 146 14.11 -15.73 2.84
C LEU A 146 14.81 -16.88 3.52
N ASN A 147 14.29 -17.40 4.63
CA ASN A 147 14.82 -18.59 5.29
C ASN A 147 14.74 -19.82 4.38
N TYR A 148 13.62 -19.98 3.67
CA TYR A 148 13.44 -21.06 2.70
C TYR A 148 14.43 -20.95 1.54
N LEU A 149 14.59 -19.77 0.94
CA LEU A 149 15.57 -19.55 -0.14
C LEU A 149 17.01 -19.74 0.33
N ASN A 150 17.32 -19.35 1.57
CA ASN A 150 18.65 -19.53 2.16
C ASN A 150 18.99 -21.01 2.33
N LYS A 151 18.03 -21.85 2.72
CA LYS A 151 18.19 -23.30 2.83
C LYS A 151 18.64 -23.95 1.52
N TYR A 152 18.26 -23.38 0.38
CA TYR A 152 18.67 -23.86 -0.95
C TYR A 152 19.89 -23.12 -1.52
N ASN A 153 20.58 -22.30 -0.72
CA ASN A 153 21.73 -21.49 -1.15
C ASN A 153 21.46 -20.56 -2.35
N ILE A 154 20.21 -20.11 -2.51
CA ILE A 154 19.76 -19.33 -3.67
C ILE A 154 20.07 -17.83 -3.51
N LEU A 155 20.13 -17.32 -2.29
CA LEU A 155 20.17 -15.87 -2.04
C LEU A 155 21.40 -15.16 -2.60
N ASN A 156 22.56 -15.83 -2.67
CA ASN A 156 23.78 -15.25 -3.27
C ASN A 156 23.58 -14.99 -4.77
N SER A 157 23.14 -16.01 -5.51
CA SER A 157 22.89 -15.88 -6.95
C SER A 157 21.73 -14.93 -7.24
N ALA A 158 20.70 -14.92 -6.39
CA ALA A 158 19.60 -13.98 -6.52
C ALA A 158 20.06 -12.52 -6.31
N LYS A 159 20.95 -12.27 -5.34
CA LYS A 159 21.51 -10.92 -5.12
C LYS A 159 22.29 -10.45 -6.34
N THR A 160 23.18 -11.30 -6.87
CA THR A 160 23.96 -10.97 -8.08
C THR A 160 23.03 -10.69 -9.26
N ASP A 161 22.02 -11.54 -9.48
CA ASP A 161 21.05 -11.38 -10.57
C ASP A 161 20.20 -10.09 -10.40
N PHE A 162 19.86 -9.74 -9.16
CA PHE A 162 19.14 -8.48 -8.87
C PHE A 162 19.94 -7.24 -9.25
N PHE A 163 21.25 -7.24 -9.01
CA PHE A 163 22.13 -6.14 -9.38
C PHE A 163 22.41 -6.06 -10.89
N ASN A 164 22.54 -7.20 -11.56
CA ASN A 164 22.87 -7.29 -12.98
C ASN A 164 21.65 -7.09 -13.90
N SER A 165 20.46 -7.09 -13.36
CA SER A 165 19.24 -7.01 -14.15
C SER A 165 18.78 -5.56 -14.32
N ASP A 166 18.49 -5.15 -15.56
CA ASP A 166 17.94 -3.82 -15.88
C ASP A 166 16.49 -3.88 -16.38
N LYS A 167 15.95 -5.09 -16.56
CA LYS A 167 14.60 -5.25 -17.12
C LYS A 167 13.52 -5.05 -16.07
N ILE A 168 12.89 -3.88 -16.08
CA ILE A 168 11.78 -3.53 -15.18
C ILE A 168 10.49 -3.49 -15.99
N ILE A 169 9.46 -4.21 -15.53
CA ILE A 169 8.12 -4.24 -16.12
C ILE A 169 7.14 -3.51 -15.19
N LYS A 170 6.44 -2.55 -15.75
CA LYS A 170 5.41 -1.78 -15.03
C LYS A 170 4.14 -2.61 -14.89
N SER A 171 3.68 -2.77 -13.66
CA SER A 171 2.41 -3.47 -13.36
C SER A 171 1.20 -2.58 -13.64
N GLU A 172 1.34 -1.27 -13.48
CA GLU A 172 0.28 -0.24 -13.59
C GLU A 172 -0.91 -0.47 -12.63
N VAL A 173 -0.75 -1.35 -11.64
CA VAL A 173 -1.75 -1.67 -10.62
C VAL A 173 -1.38 -1.00 -9.30
N ILE A 174 -2.36 -0.41 -8.62
CA ILE A 174 -2.13 0.35 -7.37
C ILE A 174 -1.53 -0.53 -6.26
N LEU A 175 -2.05 -1.74 -6.11
CA LEU A 175 -1.67 -2.66 -5.02
C LEU A 175 -0.47 -3.58 -5.37
N GLN A 176 0.08 -3.47 -6.56
CA GLN A 176 1.22 -4.25 -7.03
C GLN A 176 2.37 -3.32 -7.40
N SER A 177 3.59 -3.64 -6.98
CA SER A 177 4.76 -2.93 -7.48
C SER A 177 5.11 -3.36 -8.90
N ASP A 178 5.90 -2.52 -9.58
CA ASP A 178 6.63 -2.95 -10.75
C ASP A 178 7.52 -4.13 -10.39
N ILE A 179 7.80 -5.02 -11.36
CA ILE A 179 8.61 -6.20 -11.18
C ILE A 179 9.94 -6.03 -11.92
N LYS A 180 10.99 -6.67 -11.38
CA LYS A 180 12.29 -6.74 -12.02
C LYS A 180 12.54 -8.17 -12.49
N LEU A 181 12.92 -8.33 -13.75
CA LEU A 181 13.19 -9.62 -14.39
C LEU A 181 14.70 -9.77 -14.56
N GLY A 182 15.30 -10.67 -13.81
CA GLY A 182 16.68 -11.06 -13.96
C GLY A 182 16.88 -12.17 -14.99
N ASP A 183 18.08 -12.72 -15.02
CA ASP A 183 18.39 -13.86 -15.86
C ASP A 183 17.84 -15.17 -15.30
N LYS A 184 17.83 -15.31 -13.97
CA LYS A 184 17.41 -16.53 -13.28
C LYS A 184 16.24 -16.32 -12.32
N TYR A 185 15.92 -15.07 -11.97
CA TYR A 185 14.94 -14.75 -10.95
C TYR A 185 13.99 -13.63 -11.37
N LEU A 186 12.76 -13.73 -10.87
CA LEU A 186 11.79 -12.64 -10.87
C LEU A 186 11.76 -12.01 -9.48
N PHE A 187 11.79 -10.70 -9.42
CA PHE A 187 11.73 -9.91 -8.19
C PHE A 187 10.51 -9.00 -8.18
N SER A 188 9.73 -9.08 -7.12
CA SER A 188 8.66 -8.15 -6.79
C SER A 188 8.90 -7.58 -5.40
N ILE A 189 8.83 -6.25 -5.26
CA ILE A 189 9.05 -5.58 -3.97
C ILE A 189 7.76 -5.56 -3.16
N TYR A 190 6.61 -5.39 -3.85
CA TYR A 190 5.29 -5.37 -3.25
C TYR A 190 4.27 -5.96 -4.24
N THR A 191 3.62 -7.06 -3.94
CA THR A 191 3.90 -8.01 -2.87
C THR A 191 5.31 -8.60 -3.01
N ALA A 192 6.03 -8.79 -1.89
CA ALA A 192 7.44 -9.20 -1.92
C ALA A 192 7.61 -10.67 -2.37
N TYR A 193 8.30 -10.87 -3.50
CA TYR A 193 8.66 -12.20 -4.00
C TYR A 193 10.06 -12.21 -4.61
N ILE A 194 10.78 -13.31 -4.40
CA ILE A 194 11.96 -13.72 -5.15
C ILE A 194 11.64 -15.10 -5.71
N LEU A 195 11.43 -15.20 -7.02
CA LEU A 195 10.98 -16.43 -7.65
C LEU A 195 12.02 -16.93 -8.64
N PRO A 196 12.72 -18.06 -8.36
CA PRO A 196 13.58 -18.70 -9.32
C PRO A 196 12.79 -19.25 -10.52
N TYR A 197 13.22 -19.01 -11.73
CA TYR A 197 12.54 -19.53 -12.93
C TYR A 197 12.52 -21.06 -12.96
N SER A 198 13.58 -21.71 -12.47
CA SER A 198 13.66 -23.18 -12.33
C SER A 198 12.60 -23.83 -11.43
N TRP A 199 11.91 -23.03 -10.65
CA TRP A 199 10.79 -23.52 -9.81
C TRP A 199 9.44 -23.42 -10.49
N ILE A 200 9.35 -22.71 -11.61
CA ILE A 200 8.10 -22.51 -12.35
C ILE A 200 7.78 -23.77 -13.14
N LYS A 201 6.64 -24.39 -12.82
CA LYS A 201 6.07 -25.52 -13.57
C LYS A 201 5.09 -25.03 -14.64
N ASP A 202 4.25 -24.05 -14.31
CA ASP A 202 3.27 -23.47 -15.22
C ASP A 202 2.93 -22.05 -14.80
N VAL A 203 2.49 -21.24 -15.77
CA VAL A 203 2.05 -19.86 -15.57
C VAL A 203 0.73 -19.65 -16.31
N LYS A 204 -0.35 -19.41 -15.57
CA LYS A 204 -1.67 -19.11 -16.12
C LYS A 204 -1.98 -17.64 -16.01
N ILE A 205 -2.61 -17.08 -17.06
CA ILE A 205 -3.19 -15.73 -17.01
C ILE A 205 -4.65 -15.87 -16.66
N GLU A 206 -5.05 -15.18 -15.61
CA GLU A 206 -6.44 -15.12 -15.17
C GLU A 206 -6.91 -13.66 -15.13
N LYS A 207 -8.19 -13.42 -15.41
CA LYS A 207 -8.79 -12.09 -15.38
C LYS A 207 -9.67 -11.94 -14.14
N VAL A 208 -9.47 -10.86 -13.39
CA VAL A 208 -10.39 -10.44 -12.33
C VAL A 208 -11.33 -9.41 -12.92
N HIS A 209 -12.61 -9.73 -12.97
CA HIS A 209 -13.64 -8.78 -13.38
C HIS A 209 -13.88 -7.77 -12.27
N GLY A 210 -13.76 -6.48 -12.59
CA GLY A 210 -14.19 -5.41 -11.67
C GLY A 210 -15.71 -5.45 -11.48
N ARG A 211 -16.20 -5.16 -10.28
CA ARG A 211 -17.62 -4.92 -10.04
C ARG A 211 -18.05 -3.73 -10.93
N GLY A 212 -19.06 -3.91 -11.78
CA GLY A 212 -19.66 -2.85 -12.60
C GLY A 212 -19.15 -2.74 -14.04
N GLY A 213 -18.46 -3.77 -14.61
CA GLY A 213 -18.15 -3.82 -16.04
C GLY A 213 -16.98 -2.94 -16.50
N SER A 214 -16.41 -2.10 -15.65
CA SER A 214 -15.22 -1.31 -15.94
C SER A 214 -13.96 -2.15 -15.70
N GLY A 215 -13.13 -2.28 -16.72
CA GLY A 215 -11.79 -2.84 -16.79
C GLY A 215 -11.32 -3.76 -15.66
N GLY A 216 -11.14 -5.05 -15.96
CA GLY A 216 -10.56 -6.01 -15.02
C GLY A 216 -9.05 -5.94 -14.97
N PHE A 217 -8.46 -6.45 -13.89
CA PHE A 217 -7.02 -6.71 -13.79
C PHE A 217 -6.71 -8.12 -14.28
N TYR A 218 -5.50 -8.29 -14.82
CA TYR A 218 -4.96 -9.59 -15.19
C TYR A 218 -3.92 -10.00 -14.16
N TYR A 219 -3.87 -11.28 -13.80
CA TYR A 219 -2.80 -11.76 -12.95
C TYR A 219 -2.18 -13.04 -13.48
N LEU A 220 -0.89 -13.15 -13.27
CA LEU A 220 -0.15 -14.39 -13.48
C LEU A 220 -0.28 -15.23 -12.21
N ASN A 221 -0.82 -16.43 -12.37
CA ASN A 221 -0.91 -17.45 -11.35
C ASN A 221 0.16 -18.50 -11.61
N PHE A 222 1.08 -18.69 -10.66
CA PHE A 222 2.23 -19.56 -10.81
C PHE A 222 1.98 -20.90 -10.14
N THR A 223 2.15 -21.98 -10.88
CA THR A 223 2.29 -23.33 -10.35
C THR A 223 3.77 -23.64 -10.19
N LEU A 224 4.20 -24.01 -8.99
CA LEU A 224 5.61 -24.22 -8.67
C LEU A 224 5.91 -25.69 -8.37
N ASN A 225 7.14 -26.15 -8.70
CA ASN A 225 7.65 -27.47 -8.37
C ASN A 225 8.03 -27.63 -6.89
N LYS A 226 8.12 -26.53 -6.15
CA LYS A 226 8.44 -26.49 -4.72
C LYS A 226 7.22 -26.05 -3.93
N SER A 227 7.09 -26.54 -2.70
CA SER A 227 6.06 -26.11 -1.77
C SER A 227 6.34 -24.67 -1.33
N PHE A 228 5.86 -23.74 -2.09
CA PHE A 228 5.97 -22.31 -1.87
C PHE A 228 4.57 -21.69 -1.90
N ASN A 229 4.36 -20.59 -1.17
CA ASN A 229 3.08 -19.90 -1.18
C ASN A 229 2.68 -19.51 -2.61
N PRO A 230 1.39 -19.59 -2.98
CA PRO A 230 0.95 -19.21 -4.32
C PRO A 230 1.38 -17.79 -4.64
N VAL A 231 2.11 -17.65 -5.74
CA VAL A 231 2.57 -16.36 -6.24
C VAL A 231 1.55 -15.83 -7.22
N ARG A 232 1.09 -14.61 -7.00
CA ARG A 232 0.22 -13.89 -7.93
C ARG A 232 0.81 -12.52 -8.22
N ILE A 233 0.91 -12.17 -9.49
CA ILE A 233 1.42 -10.86 -9.92
C ILE A 233 0.37 -10.24 -10.83
N PHE A 234 -0.06 -9.03 -10.48
CA PHE A 234 -1.16 -8.33 -11.13
C PHE A 234 -0.66 -7.32 -12.15
N PHE A 235 -1.39 -7.19 -13.25
CA PHE A 235 -1.15 -6.24 -14.33
C PHE A 235 -2.46 -5.55 -14.73
N ALA A 236 -2.38 -4.28 -15.11
CA ALA A 236 -3.54 -3.56 -15.63
C ALA A 236 -3.88 -4.01 -17.05
N LYS A 237 -2.87 -4.42 -17.84
CA LYS A 237 -3.02 -4.76 -19.27
C LYS A 237 -2.74 -6.24 -19.53
N LYS A 238 -3.55 -6.84 -20.39
CA LYS A 238 -3.41 -8.25 -20.81
C LYS A 238 -2.10 -8.48 -21.56
N GLU A 239 -1.77 -7.57 -22.46
CA GLU A 239 -0.57 -7.63 -23.29
C GLU A 239 0.70 -7.68 -22.45
N THR A 240 0.76 -6.88 -21.37
CA THR A 240 1.89 -6.89 -20.44
C THR A 240 1.99 -8.24 -19.71
N ALA A 241 0.88 -8.79 -19.27
CA ALA A 241 0.84 -10.11 -18.62
C ALA A 241 1.29 -11.22 -19.59
N GLU A 242 0.86 -11.17 -20.86
CA GLU A 242 1.26 -12.12 -21.91
C GLU A 242 2.74 -12.03 -22.24
N GLN A 243 3.29 -10.83 -22.37
CA GLN A 243 4.73 -10.61 -22.58
C GLN A 243 5.57 -11.19 -21.44
N VAL A 244 5.17 -10.93 -20.19
CA VAL A 244 5.86 -11.47 -19.01
C VAL A 244 5.74 -13.00 -18.98
N LYS A 245 4.56 -13.56 -19.22
CA LYS A 245 4.37 -15.02 -19.30
C LYS A 245 5.28 -15.65 -20.36
N LYS A 246 5.30 -15.10 -21.58
CA LYS A 246 6.16 -15.59 -22.67
C LYS A 246 7.65 -15.56 -22.30
N PHE A 247 8.09 -14.47 -21.65
CA PHE A 247 9.46 -14.35 -21.18
C PHE A 247 9.78 -15.41 -20.12
N LEU A 248 8.91 -15.60 -19.13
CA LEU A 248 9.12 -16.56 -18.05
C LEU A 248 9.15 -18.00 -18.54
N LEU A 249 8.24 -18.38 -19.43
CA LEU A 249 8.23 -19.73 -20.00
C LEU A 249 9.50 -19.99 -20.83
N LYS A 250 9.96 -19.00 -21.60
CA LYS A 250 11.25 -19.12 -22.31
C LYS A 250 12.43 -19.36 -21.36
N LYS A 251 12.46 -18.65 -20.20
CA LYS A 251 13.56 -18.78 -19.22
C LYS A 251 13.44 -20.01 -18.32
N ALA A 252 12.23 -20.55 -18.13
CA ALA A 252 12.00 -21.73 -17.28
C ALA A 252 12.25 -23.06 -18.00
N PHE A 253 12.13 -23.11 -19.33
CA PHE A 253 12.18 -24.35 -20.11
C PHE A 253 13.30 -24.39 -21.16
N TYR A 254 14.08 -23.33 -21.30
CA TYR A 254 15.27 -23.25 -22.13
C TYR A 254 16.47 -22.75 -21.31
#